data_2f8836fc07daf852a1edbdab6ecb3750
#
_entry.id   2f8836fc07daf852a1edbdab6ecb3750
#
_cell.length_a   1.000
_cell.length_b   1.000
_cell.length_c   1.000
_cell.angle_alpha   90.00
_cell.angle_beta   90.00
_cell.angle_gamma   90.00
#
_symmetry.space_group_name_H-M   'P 1'
#
loop_
_entity.id
_entity.type
_entity.pdbx_description
1 polymer ?
#
loop_
_entity_poly.entity_id
_entity_poly.type
_entity_poly.pdbx_seq_one_letter_code
_entity_poly.pdbx_strand_id
1 'polypeptide(L)'
;GSNPVSGMTLMTLILASLVLVSIGLNGTAGMTAALIIGGVVCTALSTAGGFITDLKIGYWIGTTPKKQESWKFLGVFVSAATVAGVMIILNKTYGFGPGSPLEAPQANAMAAVIQPLMQGGTAPWVLYFCGAVLALVLTGIGIPALPFALGMFLPLQLNLPLLIGGLIAWFVSTRSKDQALNKARMSQGTLIASGFIAGGALMGVVGAILKFADVDW
;
A
#
# COMPACT_ATOMS: atom_id res chain seq x y z
N GLY A 1 9.35 6.05 0.29
CA GLY A 1 9.29 5.18 1.36
C GLY A 1 10.55 4.39 1.66
N SER A 2 10.81 4.21 2.92
CA SER A 2 11.93 3.38 3.40
C SER A 2 11.63 1.87 3.31
N ASN A 3 10.38 1.48 3.03
CA ASN A 3 9.99 0.08 2.99
C ASN A 3 9.05 -0.20 1.80
N PRO A 4 9.49 -0.94 0.76
CA PRO A 4 8.70 -1.25 -0.42
C PRO A 4 7.72 -2.42 -0.17
N VAL A 5 6.81 -2.28 0.79
CA VAL A 5 5.89 -3.34 1.23
C VAL A 5 5.10 -3.93 0.06
N SER A 6 4.54 -3.10 -0.82
CA SER A 6 3.73 -3.56 -1.95
C SER A 6 4.53 -4.40 -2.96
N GLY A 7 5.75 -3.97 -3.30
CA GLY A 7 6.62 -4.69 -4.23
C GLY A 7 7.11 -6.03 -3.67
N MET A 8 7.54 -6.05 -2.42
CA MET A 8 8.01 -7.28 -1.77
C MET A 8 6.87 -8.27 -1.55
N THR A 9 5.68 -7.80 -1.20
CA THR A 9 4.50 -8.66 -1.07
C THR A 9 4.12 -9.28 -2.40
N LEU A 10 4.13 -8.52 -3.50
CA LEU A 10 3.84 -9.04 -4.84
C LEU A 10 4.87 -10.10 -5.25
N MET A 11 6.17 -9.85 -5.03
CA MET A 11 7.22 -10.85 -5.29
C MET A 11 7.01 -12.13 -4.47
N THR A 12 6.68 -12.00 -3.19
CA THR A 12 6.40 -13.16 -2.33
C THR A 12 5.19 -13.94 -2.83
N LEU A 13 4.13 -13.24 -3.27
CA LEU A 13 2.95 -13.88 -3.83
C LEU A 13 3.28 -14.66 -5.12
N ILE A 14 4.09 -14.10 -6.01
CA ILE A 14 4.53 -14.78 -7.23
C ILE A 14 5.33 -16.04 -6.87
N LEU A 15 6.33 -15.92 -6.00
CA LEU A 15 7.17 -17.05 -5.59
C LEU A 15 6.35 -18.13 -4.87
N ALA A 16 5.50 -17.74 -3.92
CA ALA A 16 4.61 -18.66 -3.22
C ALA A 16 3.67 -19.39 -4.19
N SER A 17 3.10 -18.66 -5.15
CA SER A 17 2.23 -19.24 -6.17
C SER A 17 2.95 -20.28 -7.04
N LEU A 18 4.17 -19.98 -7.48
CA LEU A 18 4.99 -20.92 -8.26
C LEU A 18 5.32 -22.19 -7.45
N VAL A 19 5.71 -22.03 -6.18
CA VAL A 19 6.01 -23.17 -5.31
C VAL A 19 4.75 -24.00 -5.05
N LEU A 20 3.61 -23.37 -4.74
CA LEU A 20 2.35 -24.07 -4.48
C LEU A 20 1.87 -24.85 -5.71
N VAL A 21 1.97 -24.27 -6.89
CA VAL A 21 1.64 -24.96 -8.15
C VAL A 21 2.58 -26.13 -8.39
N SER A 22 3.87 -26.02 -8.11
CA SER A 22 4.85 -27.12 -8.29
C SER A 22 4.58 -28.32 -7.39
N ILE A 23 3.97 -28.12 -6.24
CA ILE A 23 3.56 -29.21 -5.33
C ILE A 23 2.11 -29.69 -5.55
N GLY A 24 1.45 -29.17 -6.62
CA GLY A 24 0.12 -29.60 -7.01
C GLY A 24 -1.05 -28.89 -6.31
N LEU A 25 -0.78 -27.86 -5.51
CA LEU A 25 -1.82 -27.08 -4.83
C LEU A 25 -2.33 -25.94 -5.73
N ASN A 26 -3.30 -26.28 -6.59
CA ASN A 26 -3.86 -25.41 -7.61
C ASN A 26 -5.27 -24.93 -7.25
N GLY A 27 -5.81 -24.01 -8.06
CA GLY A 27 -7.19 -23.54 -7.95
C GLY A 27 -7.43 -22.63 -6.74
N THR A 28 -8.66 -22.63 -6.23
CA THR A 28 -9.09 -21.75 -5.13
C THR A 28 -8.34 -22.00 -3.82
N ALA A 29 -8.03 -23.24 -3.50
CA ALA A 29 -7.27 -23.61 -2.31
C ALA A 29 -5.82 -23.07 -2.38
N GLY A 30 -5.17 -23.20 -3.53
CA GLY A 30 -3.85 -22.64 -3.79
C GLY A 30 -3.83 -21.11 -3.72
N MET A 31 -4.82 -20.46 -4.32
CA MET A 31 -4.95 -18.98 -4.23
C MET A 31 -5.12 -18.50 -2.79
N THR A 32 -5.96 -19.17 -2.00
CA THR A 32 -6.15 -18.83 -0.59
C THR A 32 -4.86 -19.00 0.21
N ALA A 33 -4.15 -20.10 0.01
CA ALA A 33 -2.86 -20.35 0.66
C ALA A 33 -1.81 -19.27 0.28
N ALA A 34 -1.69 -18.93 -1.00
CA ALA A 34 -0.80 -17.89 -1.46
C ALA A 34 -1.13 -16.52 -0.84
N LEU A 35 -2.42 -16.16 -0.78
CA LEU A 35 -2.87 -14.90 -0.17
C LEU A 35 -2.58 -14.86 1.33
N ILE A 36 -2.73 -15.96 2.06
CA ILE A 36 -2.37 -16.06 3.48
C ILE A 36 -0.86 -15.83 3.66
N ILE A 37 -0.02 -16.51 2.86
CA ILE A 37 1.44 -16.34 2.89
C ILE A 37 1.81 -14.87 2.60
N GLY A 38 1.25 -14.30 1.54
CA GLY A 38 1.46 -12.90 1.18
C GLY A 38 1.01 -11.94 2.28
N GLY A 39 -0.13 -12.21 2.92
CA GLY A 39 -0.65 -11.43 4.04
C GLY A 39 0.27 -11.46 5.26
N VAL A 40 0.80 -12.63 5.62
CA VAL A 40 1.78 -12.78 6.72
C VAL A 40 3.05 -11.98 6.43
N VAL A 41 3.60 -12.11 5.22
CA VAL A 41 4.82 -11.37 4.83
C VAL A 41 4.56 -9.87 4.78
N CYS A 42 3.42 -9.44 4.23
CA CYS A 42 3.01 -8.03 4.20
C CYS A 42 2.93 -7.43 5.62
N THR A 43 2.30 -8.17 6.53
CA THR A 43 2.16 -7.75 7.93
C THR A 43 3.53 -7.67 8.61
N ALA A 44 4.41 -8.65 8.41
CA ALA A 44 5.76 -8.64 8.94
C ALA A 44 6.58 -7.44 8.45
N LEU A 45 6.55 -7.17 7.14
CA LEU A 45 7.24 -6.03 6.53
C LEU A 45 6.70 -4.67 7.03
N SER A 46 5.37 -4.55 7.11
CA SER A 46 4.72 -3.33 7.60
C SER A 46 5.03 -3.08 9.07
N THR A 47 4.96 -4.14 9.89
CA THR A 47 5.28 -4.07 11.31
C THR A 47 6.75 -3.69 11.54
N ALA A 48 7.67 -4.31 10.80
CA ALA A 48 9.10 -3.98 10.89
C ALA A 48 9.38 -2.51 10.55
N GLY A 49 8.79 -2.00 9.47
CA GLY A 49 8.91 -0.59 9.09
C GLY A 49 8.32 0.37 10.14
N GLY A 50 7.16 0.03 10.69
CA GLY A 50 6.52 0.76 11.77
C GLY A 50 7.35 0.75 13.06
N PHE A 51 7.96 -0.38 13.42
CA PHE A 51 8.82 -0.48 14.61
C PHE A 51 10.02 0.49 14.56
N ILE A 52 10.72 0.53 13.43
CA ILE A 52 11.87 1.43 13.25
C ILE A 52 11.46 2.89 13.42
N THR A 53 10.33 3.27 12.83
CA THR A 53 9.81 4.64 12.90
C THR A 53 9.40 5.00 14.34
N ASP A 54 8.68 4.12 15.02
CA ASP A 54 8.22 4.34 16.39
C ASP A 54 9.40 4.40 17.38
N LEU A 55 10.41 3.53 17.23
CA LEU A 55 11.61 3.58 18.04
C LEU A 55 12.39 4.89 17.85
N LYS A 56 12.41 5.43 16.62
CA LYS A 56 13.03 6.72 16.34
C LYS A 56 12.29 7.87 17.05
N ILE A 57 10.96 7.84 17.02
CA ILE A 57 10.13 8.81 17.74
C ILE A 57 10.34 8.67 19.25
N GLY A 58 10.33 7.43 19.75
CA GLY A 58 10.59 7.11 21.15
C GLY A 58 11.94 7.62 21.63
N TYR A 59 12.96 7.51 20.80
CA TYR A 59 14.30 8.06 21.09
C TYR A 59 14.26 9.58 21.26
N TRP A 60 13.54 10.30 20.41
CA TRP A 60 13.42 11.76 20.52
C TRP A 60 12.64 12.23 21.76
N ILE A 61 11.66 11.42 22.21
CA ILE A 61 10.82 11.73 23.38
C ILE A 61 11.46 11.21 24.68
N GLY A 62 12.52 10.36 24.59
CA GLY A 62 13.17 9.75 25.74
C GLY A 62 12.42 8.54 26.33
N THR A 63 11.63 7.86 25.54
CA THR A 63 10.86 6.68 25.96
C THR A 63 11.77 5.44 26.01
N THR A 64 11.54 4.56 27.00
CA THR A 64 12.27 3.28 27.09
C THR A 64 11.81 2.32 25.99
N PRO A 65 12.70 1.82 25.11
CA PRO A 65 12.33 0.94 24.00
C PRO A 65 11.53 -0.30 24.44
N LYS A 66 11.92 -0.93 25.55
CA LYS A 66 11.24 -2.11 26.09
C LYS A 66 9.76 -1.86 26.39
N LYS A 67 9.43 -0.71 26.98
CA LYS A 67 8.03 -0.36 27.29
C LYS A 67 7.26 -0.09 26.00
N GLN A 68 7.85 0.62 25.05
CA GLN A 68 7.24 0.96 23.76
C GLN A 68 6.90 -0.31 22.98
N GLU A 69 7.83 -1.24 22.88
CA GLU A 69 7.63 -2.51 22.17
C GLU A 69 6.55 -3.37 22.83
N SER A 70 6.56 -3.49 24.14
CA SER A 70 5.56 -4.29 24.87
C SER A 70 4.12 -3.78 24.64
N TRP A 71 3.92 -2.47 24.73
CA TRP A 71 2.60 -1.86 24.47
C TRP A 71 2.18 -1.92 23.01
N LYS A 72 3.15 -1.95 22.08
CA LYS A 72 2.87 -2.10 20.66
C LYS A 72 2.19 -3.43 20.33
N PHE A 73 2.56 -4.53 20.97
CA PHE A 73 1.87 -5.81 20.77
C PHE A 73 0.38 -5.72 21.09
N LEU A 74 0.03 -5.06 22.19
CA LEU A 74 -1.36 -4.84 22.54
C LEU A 74 -2.08 -3.99 21.46
N GLY A 75 -1.42 -2.92 21.02
CA GLY A 75 -1.94 -2.06 19.95
C GLY A 75 -2.17 -2.82 18.64
N VAL A 76 -1.23 -3.67 18.24
CA VAL A 76 -1.36 -4.51 17.04
C VAL A 76 -2.55 -5.48 17.15
N PHE A 77 -2.74 -6.10 18.31
CA PHE A 77 -3.87 -7.01 18.54
C PHE A 77 -5.22 -6.30 18.40
N VAL A 78 -5.37 -5.15 19.07
CA VAL A 78 -6.59 -4.33 19.01
C VAL A 78 -6.83 -3.83 17.57
N SER A 79 -5.78 -3.33 16.90
CA SER A 79 -5.91 -2.84 15.52
C SER A 79 -6.27 -3.95 14.54
N ALA A 80 -5.74 -5.15 14.70
CA ALA A 80 -6.10 -6.29 13.86
C ALA A 80 -7.60 -6.64 13.94
N ALA A 81 -8.16 -6.65 15.14
CA ALA A 81 -9.59 -6.87 15.36
C ALA A 81 -10.43 -5.73 14.75
N THR A 82 -10.02 -4.48 14.96
CA THR A 82 -10.71 -3.30 14.44
C THR A 82 -10.68 -3.26 12.91
N VAL A 83 -9.52 -3.51 12.30
CA VAL A 83 -9.37 -3.53 10.82
C VAL A 83 -10.23 -4.62 10.21
N ALA A 84 -10.28 -5.81 10.79
CA ALA A 84 -11.16 -6.88 10.30
C ALA A 84 -12.63 -6.45 10.28
N GLY A 85 -13.10 -5.81 11.34
CA GLY A 85 -14.47 -5.27 11.44
C GLY A 85 -14.73 -4.18 10.38
N VAL A 86 -13.82 -3.22 10.24
CA VAL A 86 -13.93 -2.14 9.26
C VAL A 86 -13.93 -2.69 7.82
N MET A 87 -13.09 -3.68 7.51
CA MET A 87 -13.07 -4.30 6.18
C MET A 87 -14.38 -5.01 5.84
N ILE A 88 -15.02 -5.67 6.81
CA ILE A 88 -16.34 -6.29 6.61
C ILE A 88 -17.39 -5.22 6.30
N ILE A 89 -17.40 -4.10 7.06
CA ILE A 89 -18.33 -3.00 6.84
C ILE A 89 -18.11 -2.38 5.45
N LEU A 90 -16.87 -2.04 5.10
CA LEU A 90 -16.53 -1.46 3.80
C LEU A 90 -16.92 -2.37 2.65
N ASN A 91 -16.66 -3.68 2.77
CA ASN A 91 -17.02 -4.65 1.74
C ASN A 91 -18.53 -4.77 1.54
N LYS A 92 -19.31 -4.72 2.63
CA LYS A 92 -20.78 -4.75 2.56
C LYS A 92 -21.37 -3.47 2.01
N THR A 93 -20.77 -2.31 2.32
CA THR A 93 -21.30 -0.99 1.95
C THR A 93 -20.92 -0.58 0.53
N TYR A 94 -19.67 -0.79 0.13
CA TYR A 94 -19.12 -0.31 -1.14
C TYR A 94 -18.66 -1.41 -2.08
N GLY A 95 -18.18 -2.55 -1.56
CA GLY A 95 -17.48 -3.58 -2.31
C GLY A 95 -16.06 -3.18 -2.70
N PHE A 96 -15.26 -4.16 -3.15
CA PHE A 96 -13.86 -3.95 -3.58
C PHE A 96 -13.60 -4.44 -5.01
N GLY A 97 -14.62 -4.95 -5.70
CA GLY A 97 -14.47 -5.49 -7.05
C GLY A 97 -14.23 -4.41 -8.12
N PRO A 98 -13.83 -4.82 -9.32
CA PRO A 98 -13.72 -3.89 -10.45
C PRO A 98 -15.05 -3.21 -10.72
N GLY A 99 -15.05 -1.87 -10.81
CA GLY A 99 -16.26 -1.07 -11.02
C GLY A 99 -17.11 -0.81 -9.78
N SER A 100 -16.66 -1.24 -8.59
CA SER A 100 -17.29 -0.84 -7.33
C SER A 100 -16.89 0.58 -6.93
N PRO A 101 -17.70 1.30 -6.11
CA PRO A 101 -17.38 2.66 -5.68
C PRO A 101 -16.04 2.78 -4.95
N LEU A 102 -15.59 1.71 -4.29
CA LEU A 102 -14.30 1.64 -3.62
C LEU A 102 -13.40 0.63 -4.33
N GLU A 103 -12.74 1.07 -5.39
CA GLU A 103 -11.76 0.22 -6.07
C GLU A 103 -10.53 0.01 -5.20
N ALA A 104 -10.06 -1.25 -5.14
CA ALA A 104 -8.82 -1.63 -4.48
C ALA A 104 -7.74 -1.97 -5.53
N PRO A 105 -7.05 -0.97 -6.12
CA PRO A 105 -6.15 -1.18 -7.27
C PRO A 105 -5.08 -2.22 -6.99
N GLN A 106 -4.44 -2.15 -5.82
CA GLN A 106 -3.38 -3.10 -5.45
C GLN A 106 -3.89 -4.54 -5.29
N ALA A 107 -5.08 -4.73 -4.72
CA ALA A 107 -5.68 -6.06 -4.62
C ALA A 107 -6.02 -6.63 -5.99
N ASN A 108 -6.54 -5.79 -6.89
CA ASN A 108 -6.82 -6.17 -8.27
C ASN A 108 -5.54 -6.53 -9.04
N ALA A 109 -4.42 -5.80 -8.83
CA ALA A 109 -3.12 -6.15 -9.39
C ALA A 109 -2.62 -7.51 -8.91
N MET A 110 -2.71 -7.75 -7.60
CA MET A 110 -2.32 -9.04 -7.03
C MET A 110 -3.17 -10.18 -7.57
N ALA A 111 -4.48 -9.98 -7.69
CA ALA A 111 -5.39 -10.96 -8.28
C ALA A 111 -5.04 -11.25 -9.75
N ALA A 112 -4.77 -10.23 -10.55
CA ALA A 112 -4.39 -10.35 -11.95
C ALA A 112 -3.10 -11.15 -12.17
N VAL A 113 -2.19 -11.16 -11.19
CA VAL A 113 -0.95 -11.95 -11.22
C VAL A 113 -1.18 -13.39 -10.74
N ILE A 114 -1.94 -13.57 -9.65
CA ILE A 114 -2.11 -14.88 -9.02
C ILE A 114 -3.06 -15.77 -9.81
N GLN A 115 -4.14 -15.22 -10.35
CA GLN A 115 -5.17 -16.00 -11.07
C GLN A 115 -4.61 -16.82 -12.23
N PRO A 116 -3.84 -16.26 -13.19
CA PRO A 116 -3.28 -17.04 -14.29
C PRO A 116 -2.31 -18.13 -13.83
N LEU A 117 -1.53 -17.84 -12.76
CA LEU A 117 -0.57 -18.79 -12.21
C LEU A 117 -1.25 -20.01 -11.56
N MET A 118 -2.38 -19.79 -10.87
CA MET A 118 -3.04 -20.83 -10.05
C MET A 118 -4.16 -21.59 -10.76
N GLN A 119 -4.73 -21.04 -11.83
CA GLN A 119 -5.84 -21.67 -12.56
C GLN A 119 -5.38 -22.60 -13.70
N GLY A 120 -4.08 -22.92 -13.79
CA GLY A 120 -3.52 -23.76 -14.84
C GLY A 120 -3.47 -23.08 -16.21
N GLY A 121 -3.70 -21.76 -16.27
CA GLY A 121 -3.47 -20.96 -17.46
C GLY A 121 -1.97 -20.80 -17.72
N THR A 122 -1.60 -20.60 -18.97
CA THR A 122 -0.24 -20.21 -19.31
C THR A 122 0.01 -18.82 -18.74
N ALA A 123 0.86 -18.73 -17.71
CA ALA A 123 1.30 -17.44 -17.21
C ALA A 123 1.87 -16.62 -18.37
N PRO A 124 1.53 -15.32 -18.47
CA PRO A 124 1.99 -14.48 -19.59
C PRO A 124 3.48 -14.12 -19.43
N TRP A 125 4.34 -15.14 -19.54
CA TRP A 125 5.80 -14.98 -19.35
C TRP A 125 6.41 -13.89 -20.23
N VAL A 126 5.87 -13.72 -21.45
CA VAL A 126 6.32 -12.67 -22.36
C VAL A 126 6.08 -11.29 -21.76
N LEU A 127 4.91 -11.05 -21.13
CA LEU A 127 4.61 -9.76 -20.49
C LEU A 127 5.48 -9.53 -19.26
N TYR A 128 5.77 -10.55 -18.48
CA TYR A 128 6.69 -10.44 -17.33
C TYR A 128 8.12 -10.12 -17.80
N PHE A 129 8.57 -10.76 -18.87
CA PHE A 129 9.88 -10.47 -19.45
C PHE A 129 9.95 -9.04 -20.02
N CYS A 130 8.92 -8.59 -20.74
CA CYS A 130 8.84 -7.20 -21.22
C CYS A 130 8.85 -6.20 -20.06
N GLY A 131 8.13 -6.49 -18.97
CA GLY A 131 8.15 -5.66 -17.78
C GLY A 131 9.52 -5.59 -17.10
N ALA A 132 10.24 -6.72 -17.04
CA ALA A 132 11.59 -6.78 -16.50
C ALA A 132 12.59 -5.97 -17.36
N VAL A 133 12.53 -6.11 -18.68
CA VAL A 133 13.35 -5.32 -19.62
C VAL A 133 13.06 -3.83 -19.47
N LEU A 134 11.77 -3.45 -19.41
CA LEU A 134 11.37 -2.06 -19.22
C LEU A 134 11.91 -1.50 -17.90
N ALA A 135 11.83 -2.27 -16.80
CA ALA A 135 12.37 -1.85 -15.52
C ALA A 135 13.89 -1.63 -15.55
N LEU A 136 14.63 -2.52 -16.25
CA LEU A 136 16.08 -2.36 -16.44
C LEU A 136 16.41 -1.11 -17.25
N VAL A 137 15.69 -0.86 -18.34
CA VAL A 137 15.87 0.35 -19.17
C VAL A 137 15.60 1.61 -18.37
N LEU A 138 14.47 1.68 -17.62
CA LEU A 138 14.14 2.83 -16.78
C LEU A 138 15.19 3.07 -15.71
N THR A 139 15.67 2.02 -15.07
CA THR A 139 16.72 2.12 -14.06
C THR A 139 18.03 2.61 -14.68
N GLY A 140 18.37 2.15 -15.87
CA GLY A 140 19.55 2.60 -16.61
C GLY A 140 19.52 4.08 -17.01
N ILE A 141 18.34 4.63 -17.26
CA ILE A 141 18.13 6.06 -17.55
C ILE A 141 18.05 6.91 -16.24
N GLY A 142 18.01 6.26 -15.06
CA GLY A 142 17.88 6.93 -13.76
C GLY A 142 16.44 7.25 -13.37
N ILE A 143 15.44 6.68 -14.06
CA ILE A 143 14.03 6.81 -13.70
C ILE A 143 13.67 5.67 -12.72
N PRO A 144 13.10 5.97 -11.53
CA PRO A 144 12.72 4.94 -10.60
C PRO A 144 11.55 4.11 -11.17
N ALA A 145 11.81 2.82 -11.43
CA ALA A 145 10.87 1.92 -12.11
C ALA A 145 9.57 1.69 -11.31
N LEU A 146 9.63 1.67 -9.97
CA LEU A 146 8.47 1.42 -9.12
C LEU A 146 7.40 2.53 -9.21
N PRO A 147 7.72 3.83 -9.05
CA PRO A 147 6.75 4.91 -9.26
C PRO A 147 6.18 4.94 -10.68
N PHE A 148 7.00 4.65 -11.68
CA PHE A 148 6.56 4.56 -13.07
C PHE A 148 5.51 3.45 -13.26
N ALA A 149 5.78 2.25 -12.76
CA ALA A 149 4.85 1.12 -12.84
C ALA A 149 3.54 1.39 -12.08
N LEU A 150 3.62 2.01 -10.90
CA LEU A 150 2.43 2.40 -10.14
C LEU A 150 1.60 3.44 -10.91
N GLY A 151 2.25 4.42 -11.55
CA GLY A 151 1.57 5.42 -12.37
C GLY A 151 0.84 4.83 -13.58
N MET A 152 1.38 3.77 -14.18
CA MET A 152 0.71 3.05 -15.27
C MET A 152 -0.50 2.24 -14.78
N PHE A 153 -0.43 1.73 -13.57
CA PHE A 153 -1.44 0.84 -13.02
C PHE A 153 -2.61 1.58 -12.35
N LEU A 154 -2.34 2.71 -11.70
CA LEU A 154 -3.35 3.48 -10.99
C LEU A 154 -4.31 4.19 -11.98
N PRO A 155 -5.62 4.25 -11.68
CA PRO A 155 -6.56 5.04 -12.46
C PRO A 155 -6.17 6.52 -12.56
N LEU A 156 -6.52 7.16 -13.67
CA LEU A 156 -6.19 8.57 -13.93
C LEU A 156 -6.71 9.51 -12.83
N GLN A 157 -7.87 9.18 -12.24
CA GLN A 157 -8.49 9.94 -11.14
C GLN A 157 -7.59 10.03 -9.90
N LEU A 158 -6.76 9.01 -9.66
CA LEU A 158 -5.79 9.00 -8.55
C LEU A 158 -4.45 9.61 -8.94
N ASN A 159 -4.07 9.52 -10.21
CA ASN A 159 -2.80 10.07 -10.71
C ASN A 159 -2.84 11.59 -10.89
N LEU A 160 -3.99 12.14 -11.31
CA LEU A 160 -4.12 13.58 -11.54
C LEU A 160 -3.86 14.43 -10.29
N PRO A 161 -4.44 14.12 -9.11
CA PRO A 161 -4.12 14.82 -7.87
C PRO A 161 -2.64 14.72 -7.47
N LEU A 162 -1.97 13.58 -7.74
CA LEU A 162 -0.55 13.41 -7.49
C LEU A 162 0.30 14.35 -8.34
N LEU A 163 -0.04 14.51 -9.62
CA LEU A 163 0.64 15.45 -10.52
C LEU A 163 0.48 16.89 -10.03
N ILE A 164 -0.76 17.30 -9.72
CA ILE A 164 -1.06 18.65 -9.21
C ILE A 164 -0.33 18.90 -7.90
N GLY A 165 -0.40 17.96 -6.95
CA GLY A 165 0.29 18.06 -5.66
C GLY A 165 1.81 18.15 -5.81
N GLY A 166 2.37 17.36 -6.73
CA GLY A 166 3.80 17.39 -7.07
C GLY A 166 4.24 18.75 -7.65
N LEU A 167 3.46 19.33 -8.56
CA LEU A 167 3.71 20.66 -9.11
C LEU A 167 3.64 21.76 -8.04
N ILE A 168 2.66 21.71 -7.17
CA ILE A 168 2.54 22.66 -6.04
C ILE A 168 3.73 22.53 -5.10
N ALA A 169 4.10 21.30 -4.74
CA ALA A 169 5.25 21.03 -3.87
C ALA A 169 6.56 21.54 -4.49
N TRP A 170 6.78 21.30 -5.76
CA TRP A 170 7.92 21.81 -6.51
C TRP A 170 7.95 23.35 -6.52
N PHE A 171 6.81 23.97 -6.87
CA PHE A 171 6.71 25.44 -6.92
C PHE A 171 6.98 26.07 -5.56
N VAL A 172 6.42 25.55 -4.48
CA VAL A 172 6.58 26.10 -3.12
C VAL A 172 8.01 25.89 -2.61
N SER A 173 8.62 24.74 -2.91
CA SER A 173 9.97 24.38 -2.44
C SER A 173 11.10 25.05 -3.23
N THR A 174 10.82 25.62 -4.42
CA THR A 174 11.84 26.25 -5.27
C THR A 174 11.75 27.77 -5.33
N ARG A 175 10.74 28.38 -4.70
CA ARG A 175 10.46 29.81 -4.84
C ARG A 175 11.45 30.74 -4.12
N SER A 176 12.16 30.28 -3.10
CA SER A 176 13.13 31.09 -2.36
C SER A 176 14.56 30.69 -2.68
N LYS A 177 15.48 31.65 -2.65
CA LYS A 177 16.92 31.40 -2.72
C LYS A 177 17.46 30.78 -1.41
N ASP A 178 16.72 30.93 -0.32
CA ASP A 178 17.07 30.37 0.98
C ASP A 178 16.61 28.93 1.08
N GLN A 179 17.58 28.01 1.11
CA GLN A 179 17.33 26.57 1.19
C GLN A 179 16.67 26.15 2.52
N ALA A 180 16.99 26.84 3.64
CA ALA A 180 16.40 26.55 4.93
C ALA A 180 14.90 26.86 4.93
N LEU A 181 14.51 27.99 4.33
CA LEU A 181 13.11 28.38 4.19
C LEU A 181 12.34 27.41 3.26
N ASN A 182 12.94 27.00 2.16
CA ASN A 182 12.33 26.03 1.25
C ASN A 182 12.10 24.67 1.91
N LYS A 183 13.07 24.21 2.71
CA LYS A 183 12.96 22.96 3.49
C LYS A 183 11.87 23.07 4.56
N ALA A 184 11.77 24.19 5.25
CA ALA A 184 10.72 24.44 6.24
C ALA A 184 9.33 24.43 5.60
N ARG A 185 9.15 25.10 4.45
CA ARG A 185 7.90 25.08 3.68
C ARG A 185 7.50 23.68 3.22
N MET A 186 8.46 22.90 2.72
CA MET A 186 8.22 21.52 2.31
C MET A 186 7.78 20.66 3.51
N SER A 187 8.43 20.82 4.66
CA SER A 187 8.06 20.11 5.89
C SER A 187 6.65 20.47 6.36
N GLN A 188 6.31 21.77 6.40
CA GLN A 188 4.97 22.22 6.76
C GLN A 188 3.90 21.70 5.77
N GLY A 189 4.17 21.79 4.47
CA GLY A 189 3.27 21.27 3.44
C GLY A 189 3.02 19.76 3.59
N THR A 190 4.06 18.99 3.89
CA THR A 190 3.95 17.55 4.15
C THR A 190 3.11 17.25 5.38
N LEU A 191 3.26 18.01 6.48
CA LEU A 191 2.46 17.84 7.69
C LEU A 191 0.98 18.16 7.44
N ILE A 192 0.68 19.23 6.73
CA ILE A 192 -0.70 19.60 6.36
C ILE A 192 -1.32 18.52 5.47
N ALA A 193 -0.61 18.08 4.44
CA ALA A 193 -1.07 17.02 3.55
C ALA A 193 -1.32 15.69 4.30
N SER A 194 -0.45 15.34 5.24
CA SER A 194 -0.62 14.16 6.10
C SER A 194 -1.88 14.27 6.96
N GLY A 195 -2.17 15.46 7.49
CA GLY A 195 -3.39 15.73 8.24
C GLY A 195 -4.66 15.55 7.39
N PHE A 196 -4.66 16.04 6.16
CA PHE A 196 -5.79 15.84 5.24
C PHE A 196 -5.99 14.37 4.87
N ILE A 197 -4.91 13.63 4.61
CA ILE A 197 -4.98 12.19 4.31
C ILE A 197 -5.56 11.42 5.49
N ALA A 198 -5.03 11.66 6.70
CA ALA A 198 -5.51 10.99 7.91
C ALA A 198 -6.97 11.34 8.24
N GLY A 199 -7.31 12.63 8.16
CA GLY A 199 -8.68 13.11 8.39
C GLY A 199 -9.67 12.54 7.37
N GLY A 200 -9.31 12.55 6.08
CA GLY A 200 -10.13 11.96 5.02
C GLY A 200 -10.35 10.46 5.20
N ALA A 201 -9.32 9.70 5.59
CA ALA A 201 -9.45 8.29 5.86
C ALA A 201 -10.38 7.99 7.04
N LEU A 202 -10.26 8.74 8.15
CA LEU A 202 -11.15 8.59 9.31
C LEU A 202 -12.60 8.94 8.95
N MET A 203 -12.82 10.06 8.25
CA MET A 203 -14.16 10.45 7.80
C MET A 203 -14.75 9.44 6.82
N GLY A 204 -13.94 8.85 5.97
CA GLY A 204 -14.37 7.77 5.07
C GLY A 204 -14.91 6.56 5.83
N VAL A 205 -14.25 6.17 6.92
CA VAL A 205 -14.71 5.07 7.79
C VAL A 205 -16.00 5.45 8.51
N VAL A 206 -16.08 6.68 9.06
CA VAL A 206 -17.32 7.18 9.71
C VAL A 206 -18.46 7.20 8.71
N GLY A 207 -18.26 7.74 7.52
CA GLY A 207 -19.26 7.75 6.44
C GLY A 207 -19.73 6.33 6.05
N ALA A 208 -18.81 5.37 6.00
CA ALA A 208 -19.14 3.97 5.73
C ALA A 208 -20.00 3.35 6.85
N ILE A 209 -19.71 3.64 8.11
CA ILE A 209 -20.50 3.18 9.25
C ILE A 209 -21.90 3.78 9.23
N LEU A 210 -22.02 5.08 8.98
CA LEU A 210 -23.31 5.77 8.90
C LEU A 210 -24.16 5.19 7.75
N LYS A 211 -23.58 5.01 6.58
CA LYS A 211 -24.26 4.40 5.45
C LYS A 211 -24.64 2.93 5.69
N PHE A 212 -23.82 2.18 6.43
CA PHE A 212 -24.14 0.82 6.84
C PHE A 212 -25.31 0.76 7.83
N ALA A 213 -25.49 1.82 8.63
CA ALA A 213 -26.58 1.98 9.59
C ALA A 213 -27.83 2.63 8.97
N ASP A 214 -27.91 2.76 7.63
CA ASP A 214 -28.98 3.41 6.88
C ASP A 214 -29.29 4.84 7.35
N VAL A 215 -28.29 5.55 7.83
CA VAL A 215 -28.36 6.98 8.15
C VAL A 215 -27.93 7.77 6.92
N ASP A 216 -28.89 8.30 6.17
CA ASP A 216 -28.65 9.24 5.07
C ASP A 216 -28.26 10.62 5.62
N TRP A 217 -27.15 11.18 5.12
CA TRP A 217 -26.66 12.54 5.46
C TRP A 217 -26.18 13.30 4.22
#